data_c4435c1923bb3d0900eadb1b7aeb3d63
#
_entry.id   c4435c1923bb3d0900eadb1b7aeb3d63
#
_cell.length_a   1.000
_cell.length_b   1.000
_cell.length_c   1.000
_cell.angle_alpha   90.00
_cell.angle_beta   90.00
_cell.angle_gamma   90.00
#
_symmetry.space_group_name_H-M   'P 1'
#
loop_
_entity.id
_entity.type
_entity.pdbx_description
1 polymer ?
#
loop_
_entity_poly.entity_id
_entity_poly.type
_entity_poly.pdbx_seq_one_letter_code
_entity_poly.pdbx_strand_id
1 'polypeptide(L)' 'PPGVVHIFRVAGHPTHCGLHLGGLDFLHTLEGRNACVESIGDANWRHRHLGSYRWAN' A
#
# COMPACT_ATOMS: atom_id res chain seq x y z
N PRO A 1 12.65 0.89 3.97
CA PRO A 1 13.27 2.19 3.83
C PRO A 1 12.37 3.15 3.06
N PRO A 2 12.59 4.46 3.24
CA PRO A 2 11.84 5.47 2.49
C PRO A 2 11.96 5.22 0.98
N GLY A 3 10.90 5.51 0.25
CA GLY A 3 10.88 5.32 -1.19
C GLY A 3 10.35 3.97 -1.66
N VAL A 4 9.94 3.10 -0.74
CA VAL A 4 9.30 1.84 -1.11
C VAL A 4 7.80 2.06 -1.24
N VAL A 5 7.25 1.58 -2.32
CA VAL A 5 5.83 1.68 -2.63
C VAL A 5 5.23 0.28 -2.70
N HIS A 6 4.12 0.09 -2.03
CA HIS A 6 3.35 -1.15 -2.10
C HIS A 6 2.25 -1.02 -3.15
N ILE A 7 2.09 -2.06 -3.95
CA ILE A 7 1.04 -2.12 -4.97
C ILE A 7 -0.03 -3.10 -4.53
N PHE A 8 -1.27 -2.69 -4.64
CA PHE A 8 -2.42 -3.49 -4.23
C PHE A 8 -3.39 -3.70 -5.37
N ARG A 9 -4.07 -4.83 -5.33
CA ARG A 9 -5.19 -5.10 -6.22
C ARG A 9 -6.47 -4.58 -5.58
N VAL A 10 -7.16 -3.71 -6.30
CA VAL A 10 -8.46 -3.21 -5.88
C VAL A 10 -9.41 -3.40 -7.06
N ALA A 11 -10.58 -3.98 -6.81
CA ALA A 11 -11.56 -4.31 -7.84
C ALA A 11 -10.97 -5.14 -8.99
N GLY A 12 -10.05 -6.04 -8.66
CA GLY A 12 -9.44 -6.92 -9.65
C GLY A 12 -8.32 -6.31 -10.48
N HIS A 13 -7.96 -5.05 -10.23
CA HIS A 13 -6.92 -4.34 -10.97
C HIS A 13 -5.79 -3.89 -10.05
N PRO A 14 -4.53 -3.88 -10.50
CA PRO A 14 -3.40 -3.38 -9.70
C PRO A 14 -3.35 -1.85 -9.75
N THR A 15 -4.37 -1.22 -9.19
CA THR A 15 -4.62 0.22 -9.36
C THR A 15 -4.40 1.05 -8.12
N HIS A 16 -4.08 0.41 -6.98
CA HIS A 16 -3.92 1.12 -5.72
C HIS A 16 -2.49 0.98 -5.21
N CYS A 17 -1.95 2.05 -4.66
CA CYS A 17 -0.62 2.02 -4.09
C CYS A 17 -0.60 2.69 -2.71
N GLY A 18 0.39 2.33 -1.91
CA GLY A 18 0.63 2.92 -0.61
C GLY A 18 2.11 3.12 -0.37
N LEU A 19 2.45 4.13 0.40
CA LEU A 19 3.82 4.45 0.74
C LEU A 19 4.26 3.66 1.97
N HIS A 20 5.37 2.95 1.86
CA HIS A 20 5.92 2.18 2.96
C HIS A 20 6.40 3.11 4.08
N LEU A 21 5.97 2.84 5.31
CA LEU A 21 6.38 3.63 6.47
C LEU A 21 7.38 2.90 7.36
N GLY A 22 7.42 1.59 7.32
CA GLY A 22 8.28 0.77 8.15
C GLY A 22 7.51 -0.45 8.67
N GLY A 23 8.21 -1.53 8.96
CA GLY A 23 7.55 -2.76 9.37
C GLY A 23 6.49 -3.18 8.35
N LEU A 24 5.25 -3.31 8.78
CA LEU A 24 4.13 -3.65 7.91
C LEU A 24 3.24 -2.45 7.58
N ASP A 25 3.57 -1.26 8.06
CA ASP A 25 2.71 -0.09 7.92
C ASP A 25 2.88 0.59 6.58
N PHE A 26 1.78 1.12 6.06
CA PHE A 26 1.81 1.94 4.85
C PHE A 26 0.79 3.07 4.95
N LEU A 27 1.12 4.17 4.27
CA LEU A 27 0.26 5.35 4.17
C LEU A 27 -0.43 5.33 2.82
N HIS A 28 -1.74 5.52 2.82
CA HIS A 28 -2.49 5.59 1.56
C HIS A 28 -3.74 6.44 1.72
N THR A 29 -4.36 6.74 0.61
CA THR A 29 -5.67 7.40 0.58
C THR A 29 -6.63 6.52 -0.19
N LEU A 30 -7.88 6.55 0.26
CA LEU A 30 -8.99 5.93 -0.47
C LEU A 30 -9.95 7.04 -0.87
N GLU A 31 -10.67 6.82 -1.95
CA GLU A 31 -11.64 7.77 -2.43
C GLU A 31 -12.62 8.15 -1.32
N GLY A 32 -12.84 9.44 -1.13
CA GLY A 32 -13.73 9.94 -0.11
C GLY A 32 -13.18 9.92 1.31
N ARG A 33 -11.89 9.60 1.48
CA ARG A 33 -11.25 9.54 2.80
C ARG A 33 -9.96 10.34 2.82
N ASN A 34 -9.58 10.78 4.02
CA ASN A 34 -8.26 11.36 4.25
C ASN A 34 -7.19 10.26 4.20
N ALA A 35 -5.93 10.67 4.06
CA ALA A 35 -4.82 9.75 4.16
C ALA A 35 -4.83 9.03 5.52
N CYS A 36 -4.52 7.76 5.51
CA CYS A 36 -4.49 6.97 6.75
C CYS A 36 -3.37 5.93 6.68
N VAL A 37 -3.00 5.45 7.86
CA VAL A 37 -1.99 4.40 8.02
C VAL A 37 -2.71 3.09 8.25
N GLU A 38 -2.33 2.07 7.49
CA GLU A 38 -2.83 0.72 7.66
C GLU A 38 -1.67 -0.27 7.57
N SER A 39 -1.94 -1.53 7.85
CA SER A 39 -0.92 -2.58 7.84
C SER A 39 -1.17 -3.56 6.70
N ILE A 40 -0.10 -3.93 5.98
CA ILE A 40 -0.20 -4.98 4.96
C ILE A 40 -0.44 -6.36 5.57
N GLY A 41 -0.25 -6.49 6.90
CA GLY A 41 -0.60 -7.71 7.62
C GLY A 41 -2.09 -7.80 7.97
N ASP A 42 -2.82 -6.72 7.80
CA ASP A 42 -4.26 -6.69 8.04
C ASP A 42 -5.00 -7.54 7.01
N ALA A 43 -6.04 -8.24 7.44
CA ALA A 43 -6.80 -9.15 6.58
C ALA A 43 -7.38 -8.44 5.35
N ASN A 44 -7.72 -7.16 5.48
CA ASN A 44 -8.27 -6.38 4.35
C ASN A 44 -7.23 -6.09 3.28
N TRP A 45 -5.94 -6.07 3.60
CA TRP A 45 -4.88 -5.68 2.67
C TRP A 45 -3.96 -6.81 2.30
N ARG A 46 -3.77 -7.78 3.19
CA ARG A 46 -2.86 -8.90 2.98
C ARG A 46 -3.12 -9.65 1.68
N HIS A 47 -4.39 -9.89 1.36
CA HIS A 47 -4.77 -10.60 0.15
C HIS A 47 -4.69 -9.76 -1.12
N ARG A 48 -4.62 -8.44 -0.97
CA ARG A 48 -4.58 -7.50 -2.09
C ARG A 48 -3.18 -7.03 -2.43
N HIS A 49 -2.22 -7.28 -1.54
CA HIS A 49 -0.84 -6.86 -1.72
C HIS A 49 -0.18 -7.68 -2.84
N LEU A 50 0.23 -7.01 -3.91
CA LEU A 50 0.83 -7.64 -5.07
C LEU A 50 2.35 -7.60 -5.02
N GLY A 51 2.93 -6.61 -4.39
CA GLY A 51 4.37 -6.50 -4.29
C GLY A 51 4.80 -5.14 -3.75
N SER A 52 6.09 -5.03 -3.49
CA SER A 52 6.71 -3.82 -2.99
C SER A 52 7.83 -3.43 -3.94
N TYR A 53 7.90 -2.17 -4.30
CA TYR A 53 8.84 -1.67 -5.29
C TYR A 53 9.56 -0.47 -4.74
N ARG A 54 10.87 -0.42 -4.95
CA ARG A 54 11.66 0.74 -4.57
C ARG A 54 11.63 1.75 -5.70
N TRP A 55 11.40 2.99 -5.34
CA TRP A 55 11.55 4.08 -6.30
C TRP A 55 13.02 4.21 -6.68
N ALA A 56 13.31 4.17 -7.96
CA ALA A 56 14.66 4.31 -8.48
C ALA A 56 14.76 5.61 -9.30
N ASN A 57 15.78 6.38 -8.98
CA ASN A 57 16.08 7.59 -9.75
C ASN A 57 17.13 7.26 -10.78
#